data_a7d403b6c2fc3c2f74e734c30000febe
#
_entry.id   a7d403b6c2fc3c2f74e734c30000febe
#
_cell.length_a   1.000
_cell.length_b   1.000
_cell.length_c   1.000
_cell.angle_alpha   90.00
_cell.angle_beta   90.00
_cell.angle_gamma   90.00
#
_symmetry.space_group_name_H-M   'P 1'
#
loop_
_entity.id
_entity.type
_entity.pdbx_description
1 polymer ?
#
loop_
_entity_poly.entity_id
_entity_poly.type
_entity_poly.pdbx_seq_one_letter_code
_entity_poly.pdbx_strand_id
1 'polypeptide(L)'
;MSTSGCAKAEKIKFIMVECLHALCYNFTVSLQYQFERTINMSFGRNLQHLRRLNRNMTQETIAERLDVSRQTVSKWENDECKPEIEKAIELCSLFNCTLDNLFREDLDSFDGAYSDLRTETVPPFRYVIYTAISVNPEGDAIDRIRKIAKENGDDDPKIIGWDFPCLSQEQINVYNMHGYTAAWILPENITPDGLEIREQPSQKYAAVHIESPFENPFVIIPNGYKTIDEYMKINGLKHVWEGVIPCFETDGESMDIYIACE
;
A
#
# COMPACT_ATOMS: atom_id res chain seq x y z
N MET A 1 23.09 18.66 27.07
CA MET A 1 21.66 18.68 26.75
C MET A 1 21.50 18.30 25.27
N SER A 2 21.44 17.02 24.89
CA SER A 2 21.12 16.60 23.50
C SER A 2 20.95 15.07 23.35
N THR A 3 20.39 14.38 24.35
CA THR A 3 20.18 12.91 24.23
C THR A 3 18.71 12.50 24.03
N SER A 4 17.77 13.44 24.04
CA SER A 4 16.34 13.12 23.95
C SER A 4 15.81 13.01 22.50
N GLY A 5 16.49 13.63 21.53
CA GLY A 5 16.06 13.63 20.12
C GLY A 5 16.37 12.32 19.41
N CYS A 6 17.52 11.71 19.67
CA CYS A 6 17.95 10.47 19.03
C CYS A 6 17.08 9.25 19.45
N ALA A 7 16.74 9.18 20.73
CA ALA A 7 15.87 8.12 21.28
C ALA A 7 14.41 8.19 20.74
N LYS A 8 13.94 9.40 20.40
CA LYS A 8 12.61 9.57 19.77
C LYS A 8 12.60 9.12 18.32
N ALA A 9 13.64 9.43 17.56
CA ALA A 9 13.78 9.03 16.16
C ALA A 9 13.97 7.50 16.01
N GLU A 10 14.75 6.87 16.90
CA GLU A 10 14.90 5.40 16.91
C GLU A 10 13.59 4.70 17.33
N LYS A 11 12.85 5.28 18.27
CA LYS A 11 11.55 4.75 18.68
C LYS A 11 10.50 4.87 17.59
N ILE A 12 10.52 5.93 16.80
CA ILE A 12 9.64 6.12 15.64
C ILE A 12 10.03 5.15 14.51
N LYS A 13 11.32 4.96 14.22
CA LYS A 13 11.79 3.93 13.25
C LYS A 13 11.40 2.52 13.67
N PHE A 14 11.53 2.20 14.95
CA PHE A 14 11.12 0.90 15.48
C PHE A 14 9.61 0.69 15.36
N ILE A 15 8.80 1.70 15.69
CA ILE A 15 7.34 1.68 15.58
C ILE A 15 6.90 1.51 14.11
N MET A 16 7.61 2.15 13.16
CA MET A 16 7.26 2.09 11.74
C MET A 16 7.68 0.77 11.07
N VAL A 17 8.78 0.17 11.51
CA VAL A 17 9.14 -1.20 11.10
C VAL A 17 8.14 -2.21 11.66
N GLU A 18 7.59 -1.98 12.85
CA GLU A 18 6.50 -2.81 13.40
C GLU A 18 5.15 -2.55 12.71
N CYS A 19 4.90 -1.36 12.13
CA CYS A 19 3.75 -1.14 11.25
C CYS A 19 3.77 -2.03 10.01
N LEU A 20 4.93 -2.13 9.35
CA LEU A 20 5.13 -3.08 8.25
C LEU A 20 5.03 -4.54 8.73
N HIS A 21 5.44 -4.83 9.97
CA HIS A 21 5.27 -6.15 10.58
C HIS A 21 3.83 -6.42 11.02
N ALA A 22 3.05 -5.44 11.43
CA ALA A 22 1.63 -5.62 11.75
C ALA A 22 0.78 -5.80 10.48
N LEU A 23 1.10 -5.12 9.39
CA LEU A 23 0.60 -5.43 8.03
C LEU A 23 1.00 -6.86 7.61
N CYS A 24 2.16 -7.36 8.06
CA CYS A 24 2.57 -8.76 7.89
C CYS A 24 1.91 -9.72 8.89
N TYR A 25 1.32 -9.27 10.01
CA TYR A 25 0.78 -10.16 11.04
C TYR A 25 -0.65 -10.64 10.77
N ASN A 26 -1.42 -9.95 9.94
CA ASN A 26 -2.59 -10.54 9.28
C ASN A 26 -2.23 -11.72 8.37
N PHE A 27 -0.93 -11.98 8.23
CA PHE A 27 -0.34 -13.09 7.50
C PHE A 27 -0.63 -14.48 8.10
N THR A 28 -0.94 -14.58 9.38
CA THR A 28 -1.24 -15.89 10.00
C THR A 28 -2.66 -16.39 9.72
N VAL A 29 -3.60 -15.50 9.43
CA VAL A 29 -4.94 -15.90 8.92
C VAL A 29 -4.85 -16.30 7.46
N SER A 30 -3.92 -15.72 6.71
CA SER A 30 -3.62 -16.03 5.30
C SER A 30 -3.01 -17.43 5.09
N LEU A 31 -2.31 -18.02 6.06
CA LEU A 31 -1.69 -19.34 5.92
C LEU A 31 -2.71 -20.48 5.74
N GLN A 32 -3.91 -20.33 6.24
CA GLN A 32 -4.98 -21.31 6.04
C GLN A 32 -5.60 -21.24 4.64
N TYR A 33 -5.57 -20.05 4.01
CA TYR A 33 -5.97 -19.83 2.61
C TYR A 33 -4.89 -20.19 1.59
N GLN A 34 -3.60 -20.21 1.98
CA GLN A 34 -2.50 -20.57 1.07
C GLN A 34 -2.46 -22.06 0.73
N PHE A 35 -3.08 -22.95 1.52
CA PHE A 35 -3.07 -24.38 1.25
C PHE A 35 -4.00 -24.78 0.08
N GLU A 36 -5.00 -23.97 -0.26
CA GLU A 36 -5.89 -24.22 -1.42
C GLU A 36 -5.38 -23.60 -2.74
N ARG A 37 -4.29 -22.84 -2.71
CA ARG A 37 -3.75 -22.07 -3.85
C ARG A 37 -2.65 -22.77 -4.65
N THR A 38 -2.55 -24.10 -4.64
CA THR A 38 -1.59 -24.85 -5.48
C THR A 38 -1.99 -24.88 -6.97
N ILE A 39 -2.85 -23.98 -7.41
CA ILE A 39 -3.39 -24.01 -8.77
C ILE A 39 -3.11 -22.68 -9.44
N ASN A 40 -2.12 -22.68 -10.31
CA ASN A 40 -1.88 -21.69 -11.37
C ASN A 40 -0.76 -20.66 -11.18
N MET A 41 0.36 -21.08 -10.59
CA MET A 41 1.59 -20.28 -10.70
C MET A 41 2.05 -20.27 -12.18
N SER A 42 1.94 -19.13 -12.83
CA SER A 42 2.29 -18.95 -14.23
C SER A 42 3.38 -17.91 -14.37
N PHE A 43 4.56 -18.33 -14.79
CA PHE A 43 5.66 -17.43 -15.14
C PHE A 43 5.20 -16.34 -16.11
N GLY A 44 4.42 -16.72 -17.14
CA GLY A 44 3.96 -15.78 -18.15
C GLY A 44 3.07 -14.69 -17.58
N ARG A 45 2.17 -15.03 -16.65
CA ARG A 45 1.33 -14.03 -15.96
C ARG A 45 2.16 -13.11 -15.08
N ASN A 46 3.08 -13.67 -14.31
CA ASN A 46 3.97 -12.87 -13.49
C ASN A 46 4.80 -11.90 -14.35
N LEU A 47 5.32 -12.35 -15.48
CA LEU A 47 6.03 -11.49 -16.41
C LEU A 47 5.14 -10.38 -16.98
N GLN A 48 3.89 -10.68 -17.36
CA GLN A 48 2.92 -9.68 -17.79
C GLN A 48 2.63 -8.65 -16.69
N HIS A 49 2.41 -9.12 -15.45
CA HIS A 49 2.18 -8.28 -14.28
C HIS A 49 3.35 -7.33 -14.04
N LEU A 50 4.58 -7.84 -13.93
CA LEU A 50 5.79 -7.03 -13.74
C LEU A 50 6.00 -6.01 -14.87
N ARG A 51 5.69 -6.39 -16.12
CA ARG A 51 5.77 -5.48 -17.28
C ARG A 51 4.77 -4.32 -17.16
N ARG A 52 3.53 -4.59 -16.73
CA ARG A 52 2.51 -3.55 -16.52
C ARG A 52 2.90 -2.61 -15.38
N LEU A 53 3.42 -3.15 -14.27
CA LEU A 53 3.92 -2.36 -13.14
C LEU A 53 5.08 -1.43 -13.55
N ASN A 54 5.92 -1.81 -14.50
CA ASN A 54 7.01 -0.98 -14.98
C ASN A 54 6.53 0.05 -16.03
N ARG A 55 5.69 1.00 -15.60
CA ARG A 55 5.17 2.11 -16.43
C ARG A 55 4.54 1.62 -17.74
N ASN A 56 3.80 0.51 -17.68
CA ASN A 56 3.19 -0.13 -18.85
C ASN A 56 4.21 -0.44 -19.98
N MET A 57 5.38 -0.93 -19.63
CA MET A 57 6.42 -1.32 -20.58
C MET A 57 5.85 -2.28 -21.65
N THR A 58 6.24 -2.10 -22.92
CA THR A 58 5.78 -2.97 -24.00
C THR A 58 6.62 -4.25 -24.12
N GLN A 59 6.07 -5.31 -24.74
CA GLN A 59 6.84 -6.51 -25.07
C GLN A 59 8.05 -6.19 -25.96
N GLU A 60 7.93 -5.18 -26.83
CA GLU A 60 9.03 -4.71 -27.70
C GLU A 60 10.18 -4.14 -26.85
N THR A 61 9.84 -3.31 -25.84
CA THR A 61 10.85 -2.72 -24.96
C THR A 61 11.61 -3.79 -24.15
N ILE A 62 10.93 -4.85 -23.70
CA ILE A 62 11.60 -5.99 -23.04
C ILE A 62 12.51 -6.70 -24.03
N ALA A 63 12.02 -6.96 -25.24
CA ALA A 63 12.76 -7.66 -26.29
C ALA A 63 14.06 -6.93 -26.63
N GLU A 64 13.99 -5.61 -26.83
CA GLU A 64 15.17 -4.74 -27.07
C GLU A 64 16.17 -4.79 -25.91
N ARG A 65 15.69 -4.72 -24.64
CA ARG A 65 16.57 -4.72 -23.47
C ARG A 65 17.27 -6.05 -23.22
N LEU A 66 16.62 -7.14 -23.60
CA LEU A 66 17.14 -8.51 -23.40
C LEU A 66 17.83 -9.09 -24.66
N ASP A 67 17.90 -8.32 -25.74
CA ASP A 67 18.41 -8.78 -27.04
C ASP A 67 17.75 -10.10 -27.51
N VAL A 68 16.42 -10.09 -27.51
CA VAL A 68 15.58 -11.19 -28.01
C VAL A 68 14.50 -10.66 -28.96
N SER A 69 13.79 -11.55 -29.66
CA SER A 69 12.66 -11.11 -30.48
C SER A 69 11.43 -10.80 -29.63
N ARG A 70 10.57 -9.87 -30.09
CA ARG A 70 9.25 -9.63 -29.47
C ARG A 70 8.42 -10.92 -29.41
N GLN A 71 8.53 -11.78 -30.42
CA GLN A 71 7.86 -13.07 -30.45
C GLN A 71 8.31 -13.98 -29.31
N THR A 72 9.60 -13.94 -28.94
CA THR A 72 10.13 -14.68 -27.79
C THR A 72 9.48 -14.22 -26.50
N VAL A 73 9.39 -12.89 -26.27
CA VAL A 73 8.73 -12.33 -25.08
C VAL A 73 7.24 -12.71 -25.05
N SER A 74 6.55 -12.64 -26.22
CA SER A 74 5.15 -13.06 -26.32
C SER A 74 4.96 -14.55 -25.96
N LYS A 75 5.85 -15.44 -26.40
CA LYS A 75 5.82 -16.86 -26.03
C LYS A 75 6.06 -17.07 -24.54
N TRP A 76 6.95 -16.28 -23.93
CA TRP A 76 7.18 -16.31 -22.50
C TRP A 76 5.92 -15.90 -21.72
N GLU A 77 5.27 -14.82 -22.10
CA GLU A 77 4.04 -14.32 -21.47
C GLU A 77 2.83 -15.26 -21.66
N ASN A 78 2.83 -16.07 -22.72
CA ASN A 78 1.80 -17.09 -22.96
C ASN A 78 2.15 -18.47 -22.37
N ASP A 79 3.24 -18.59 -21.62
CA ASP A 79 3.75 -19.86 -21.09
C ASP A 79 4.04 -20.95 -22.15
N GLU A 80 4.21 -20.55 -23.42
CA GLU A 80 4.56 -21.47 -24.51
C GLU A 80 6.01 -21.98 -24.37
N CYS A 81 6.89 -21.18 -23.79
CA CYS A 81 8.25 -21.57 -23.41
C CYS A 81 8.73 -20.72 -22.24
N LYS A 82 9.81 -21.18 -21.57
CA LYS A 82 10.46 -20.44 -20.50
C LYS A 82 11.79 -19.85 -21.00
N PRO A 83 12.26 -18.73 -20.42
CA PRO A 83 13.58 -18.21 -20.71
C PRO A 83 14.67 -19.14 -20.18
N GLU A 84 15.86 -19.10 -20.82
CA GLU A 84 17.06 -19.65 -20.25
C GLU A 84 17.43 -18.91 -18.95
N ILE A 85 18.22 -19.55 -18.08
CA ILE A 85 18.50 -19.01 -16.74
C ILE A 85 19.16 -17.61 -16.80
N GLU A 86 20.01 -17.37 -17.77
CA GLU A 86 20.68 -16.09 -17.98
C GLU A 86 19.64 -14.99 -18.27
N LYS A 87 18.67 -15.27 -19.15
CA LYS A 87 17.59 -14.33 -19.49
C LYS A 87 16.60 -14.14 -18.32
N ALA A 88 16.39 -15.18 -17.52
CA ALA A 88 15.59 -15.07 -16.29
C ALA A 88 16.27 -14.13 -15.27
N ILE A 89 17.59 -14.21 -15.12
CA ILE A 89 18.36 -13.30 -14.25
C ILE A 89 18.32 -11.85 -14.81
N GLU A 90 18.43 -11.67 -16.12
CA GLU A 90 18.30 -10.36 -16.75
C GLU A 90 16.90 -9.77 -16.51
N LEU A 91 15.82 -10.58 -16.61
CA LEU A 91 14.45 -10.17 -16.27
C LEU A 91 14.33 -9.76 -14.81
N CYS A 92 14.89 -10.55 -13.88
CA CYS A 92 14.91 -10.18 -12.46
C CYS A 92 15.63 -8.85 -12.21
N SER A 93 16.73 -8.61 -12.90
CA SER A 93 17.46 -7.34 -12.84
C SER A 93 16.66 -6.18 -13.44
N LEU A 94 15.95 -6.43 -14.56
CA LEU A 94 15.12 -5.43 -15.24
C LEU A 94 13.95 -4.98 -14.37
N PHE A 95 13.30 -5.93 -13.68
CA PHE A 95 12.11 -5.68 -12.86
C PHE A 95 12.40 -5.54 -11.36
N ASN A 96 13.69 -5.57 -10.97
CA ASN A 96 14.11 -5.52 -9.57
C ASN A 96 13.35 -6.52 -8.67
N CYS A 97 13.18 -7.74 -9.18
CA CYS A 97 12.50 -8.84 -8.51
C CYS A 97 13.41 -10.05 -8.32
N THR A 98 12.94 -11.07 -7.61
CA THR A 98 13.65 -12.34 -7.42
C THR A 98 13.18 -13.41 -8.41
N LEU A 99 13.95 -14.49 -8.57
CA LEU A 99 13.49 -15.66 -9.33
C LEU A 99 12.26 -16.31 -8.69
N ASP A 100 12.12 -16.25 -7.37
CA ASP A 100 10.93 -16.75 -6.68
C ASP A 100 9.69 -15.92 -7.04
N ASN A 101 9.78 -14.58 -7.07
CA ASN A 101 8.71 -13.72 -7.56
C ASN A 101 8.31 -14.08 -9.00
N LEU A 102 9.31 -14.29 -9.86
CA LEU A 102 9.05 -14.52 -11.28
C LEU A 102 8.47 -15.93 -11.57
N PHE A 103 8.89 -16.97 -10.82
CA PHE A 103 8.57 -18.37 -11.13
C PHE A 103 7.67 -19.09 -10.14
N ARG A 104 7.52 -18.60 -8.90
CA ARG A 104 6.88 -19.33 -7.80
C ARG A 104 5.75 -18.58 -7.12
N GLU A 105 5.77 -17.27 -7.12
CA GLU A 105 4.71 -16.46 -6.54
C GLU A 105 3.58 -16.24 -7.56
N ASP A 106 2.38 -15.94 -7.08
CA ASP A 106 1.25 -15.52 -7.88
C ASP A 106 1.10 -14.01 -7.72
N LEU A 107 1.85 -13.26 -8.52
CA LEU A 107 1.86 -11.79 -8.46
C LEU A 107 0.57 -11.17 -9.02
N ASP A 108 -0.15 -11.90 -9.87
CA ASP A 108 -1.32 -11.44 -10.62
C ASP A 108 -2.65 -11.83 -9.96
N SER A 109 -2.61 -12.40 -8.75
CA SER A 109 -3.80 -13.00 -8.13
C SER A 109 -4.97 -12.04 -7.89
N PHE A 110 -4.75 -10.74 -7.99
CA PHE A 110 -5.74 -9.67 -7.76
C PHE A 110 -5.71 -8.55 -8.80
N ASP A 111 -5.09 -8.77 -9.97
CA ASP A 111 -4.92 -7.72 -11.00
C ASP A 111 -6.25 -7.06 -11.42
N GLY A 112 -7.37 -7.80 -11.33
CA GLY A 112 -8.71 -7.27 -11.60
C GLY A 112 -9.30 -6.37 -10.50
N ALA A 113 -8.75 -6.39 -9.28
CA ALA A 113 -9.23 -5.57 -8.15
C ALA A 113 -8.57 -4.19 -8.12
N TYR A 114 -7.42 -4.05 -8.78
CA TYR A 114 -6.59 -2.85 -8.76
C TYR A 114 -6.57 -2.16 -10.11
N SER A 115 -6.72 -0.85 -10.08
CA SER A 115 -6.64 0.00 -11.26
C SER A 115 -5.85 1.27 -10.97
N ASP A 116 -5.53 2.05 -11.99
CA ASP A 116 -4.92 3.37 -11.90
C ASP A 116 -3.67 3.43 -10.98
N LEU A 117 -2.77 2.45 -11.14
CA LEU A 117 -1.48 2.44 -10.44
C LEU A 117 -0.60 3.58 -10.95
N ARG A 118 -0.34 4.57 -10.11
CA ARG A 118 0.25 5.87 -10.50
C ARG A 118 1.17 6.44 -9.45
N THR A 119 1.89 7.49 -9.84
CA THR A 119 2.48 8.44 -8.89
C THR A 119 1.84 9.79 -9.08
N GLU A 120 1.48 10.45 -7.99
CA GLU A 120 0.95 11.81 -8.01
C GLU A 120 1.49 12.64 -6.85
N THR A 121 1.42 13.95 -7.01
CA THR A 121 1.76 14.88 -5.93
C THR A 121 0.48 15.33 -5.24
N VAL A 122 0.34 14.94 -3.98
CA VAL A 122 -0.74 15.42 -3.11
C VAL A 122 -0.36 16.81 -2.63
N PRO A 123 -1.22 17.84 -2.87
CA PRO A 123 -0.97 19.20 -2.41
C PRO A 123 -0.97 19.27 -0.87
N PRO A 124 -0.41 20.33 -0.27
CA PRO A 124 -0.44 20.50 1.17
C PRO A 124 -1.87 20.67 1.67
N PHE A 125 -2.17 20.14 2.86
CA PHE A 125 -3.47 20.28 3.49
C PHE A 125 -3.36 20.32 5.02
N ARG A 126 -4.39 20.89 5.67
CA ARG A 126 -4.56 20.86 7.12
C ARG A 126 -5.52 19.74 7.47
N TYR A 127 -5.35 19.12 8.63
CA TYR A 127 -6.20 18.02 9.06
C TYR A 127 -6.30 17.91 10.57
N VAL A 128 -7.37 17.27 11.03
CA VAL A 128 -7.61 16.88 12.41
C VAL A 128 -7.71 15.37 12.47
N ILE A 129 -7.16 14.73 13.48
CA ILE A 129 -7.18 13.27 13.62
C ILE A 129 -8.02 12.83 14.81
N TYR A 130 -8.55 11.61 14.70
CA TYR A 130 -9.06 10.83 15.81
C TYR A 130 -8.56 9.40 15.68
N THR A 131 -8.01 8.84 16.77
CA THR A 131 -7.54 7.45 16.82
C THR A 131 -8.44 6.64 17.72
N ALA A 132 -9.00 5.55 17.19
CA ALA A 132 -9.75 4.57 17.95
C ALA A 132 -8.90 3.32 18.19
N ILE A 133 -9.04 2.72 19.36
CA ILE A 133 -8.49 1.42 19.72
C ILE A 133 -9.66 0.58 20.23
N SER A 134 -10.13 -0.36 19.41
CA SER A 134 -11.32 -1.17 19.72
C SER A 134 -11.32 -2.48 18.90
N VAL A 135 -12.39 -3.23 18.97
CA VAL A 135 -12.62 -4.41 18.12
C VAL A 135 -13.09 -4.05 16.70
N ASN A 136 -13.54 -2.80 16.50
CA ASN A 136 -13.91 -2.24 15.18
C ASN A 136 -13.34 -0.81 15.04
N PRO A 137 -12.01 -0.63 15.06
CA PRO A 137 -11.39 0.68 15.23
C PRO A 137 -11.60 1.59 14.02
N GLU A 138 -11.65 1.04 12.81
CA GLU A 138 -11.87 1.80 11.57
C GLU A 138 -13.25 2.49 11.61
N GLY A 139 -14.32 1.72 11.79
CA GLY A 139 -15.68 2.26 11.91
C GLY A 139 -15.80 3.28 13.03
N ASP A 140 -15.25 2.96 14.21
CA ASP A 140 -15.30 3.85 15.38
C ASP A 140 -14.54 5.17 15.14
N ALA A 141 -13.39 5.12 14.45
CA ALA A 141 -12.60 6.31 14.15
C ALA A 141 -13.28 7.18 13.06
N ILE A 142 -13.74 6.56 11.98
CA ILE A 142 -14.41 7.25 10.87
C ILE A 142 -15.71 7.90 11.36
N ASP A 143 -16.56 7.19 12.10
CA ASP A 143 -17.80 7.72 12.62
C ASP A 143 -17.55 8.90 13.58
N ARG A 144 -16.53 8.79 14.41
CA ARG A 144 -16.18 9.86 15.34
C ARG A 144 -15.66 11.09 14.63
N ILE A 145 -14.74 10.94 13.66
CA ILE A 145 -14.19 12.09 12.93
C ILE A 145 -15.25 12.76 12.04
N ARG A 146 -16.14 11.96 11.43
CA ARG A 146 -17.28 12.47 10.64
C ARG A 146 -18.23 13.31 11.49
N LYS A 147 -18.50 12.86 12.73
CA LYS A 147 -19.28 13.62 13.69
C LYS A 147 -18.60 14.94 14.07
N ILE A 148 -17.30 14.92 14.34
CA ILE A 148 -16.50 16.12 14.66
C ILE A 148 -16.58 17.11 13.49
N ALA A 149 -16.39 16.66 12.25
CA ALA A 149 -16.48 17.51 11.06
C ALA A 149 -17.86 18.18 10.93
N LYS A 150 -18.92 17.41 11.11
CA LYS A 150 -20.31 17.91 11.05
C LYS A 150 -20.60 18.94 12.15
N GLU A 151 -20.13 18.72 13.38
CA GLU A 151 -20.26 19.67 14.51
C GLU A 151 -19.53 20.99 14.21
N ASN A 152 -18.55 20.99 13.30
CA ASN A 152 -17.81 22.17 12.85
C ASN A 152 -18.27 22.72 11.48
N GLY A 153 -19.43 22.25 10.97
CA GLY A 153 -20.07 22.81 9.78
C GLY A 153 -19.62 22.21 8.45
N ASP A 154 -18.98 21.01 8.47
CA ASP A 154 -18.66 20.23 7.29
C ASP A 154 -19.59 19.00 7.22
N ASP A 155 -20.61 19.07 6.37
CA ASP A 155 -21.61 18.01 6.23
C ASP A 155 -21.15 16.87 5.28
N ASP A 156 -20.11 17.10 4.46
CA ASP A 156 -19.54 16.12 3.53
C ASP A 156 -18.00 16.11 3.64
N PRO A 157 -17.47 15.68 4.79
CA PRO A 157 -16.04 15.77 5.08
C PRO A 157 -15.22 14.80 4.24
N LYS A 158 -14.10 15.29 3.68
CA LYS A 158 -13.08 14.42 3.09
C LYS A 158 -12.28 13.75 4.21
N ILE A 159 -12.39 12.43 4.28
CA ILE A 159 -11.74 11.61 5.30
C ILE A 159 -10.69 10.71 4.64
N ILE A 160 -9.55 10.58 5.31
CA ILE A 160 -8.52 9.59 5.04
C ILE A 160 -8.20 8.84 6.33
N GLY A 161 -7.60 7.66 6.23
CA GLY A 161 -7.26 6.89 7.41
C GLY A 161 -6.07 5.98 7.22
N TRP A 162 -5.57 5.44 8.32
CA TRP A 162 -4.46 4.48 8.35
C TRP A 162 -4.46 3.69 9.67
N ASP A 163 -3.84 2.52 9.64
CA ASP A 163 -3.66 1.68 10.82
C ASP A 163 -2.84 2.39 11.91
N PHE A 164 -3.26 2.21 13.16
CA PHE A 164 -2.52 2.67 14.34
C PHE A 164 -1.87 1.47 15.05
N PRO A 165 -0.53 1.32 14.96
CA PRO A 165 0.15 0.10 15.36
C PRO A 165 0.57 0.06 16.84
N CYS A 166 0.41 1.16 17.60
CA CYS A 166 0.94 1.27 18.96
C CYS A 166 0.03 0.58 20.00
N LEU A 167 -0.12 -0.75 19.88
CA LEU A 167 -0.86 -1.58 20.82
C LEU A 167 0.06 -2.58 21.53
N SER A 168 -0.31 -2.97 22.76
CA SER A 168 0.36 -4.06 23.45
C SER A 168 -0.07 -5.43 22.89
N GLN A 169 0.79 -6.43 23.03
CA GLN A 169 0.45 -7.82 22.65
C GLN A 169 -0.79 -8.34 23.40
N GLU A 170 -1.03 -7.88 24.63
CA GLU A 170 -2.22 -8.22 25.39
C GLU A 170 -3.49 -7.63 24.74
N GLN A 171 -3.45 -6.36 24.32
CA GLN A 171 -4.56 -5.72 23.62
C GLN A 171 -4.92 -6.46 22.34
N ILE A 172 -3.91 -6.87 21.55
CA ILE A 172 -4.12 -7.57 20.29
C ILE A 172 -4.60 -9.01 20.53
N ASN A 173 -3.85 -9.80 21.31
CA ASN A 173 -4.04 -11.25 21.38
C ASN A 173 -5.12 -11.69 22.37
N VAL A 174 -5.35 -10.93 23.46
CA VAL A 174 -6.32 -11.28 24.49
C VAL A 174 -7.64 -10.55 24.29
N TYR A 175 -7.57 -9.25 23.97
CA TYR A 175 -8.77 -8.42 23.84
C TYR A 175 -9.21 -8.20 22.39
N ASN A 176 -8.50 -8.76 21.41
CA ASN A 176 -8.77 -8.60 19.96
C ASN A 176 -8.97 -7.12 19.57
N MET A 177 -8.16 -6.25 20.18
CA MET A 177 -8.19 -4.82 19.86
C MET A 177 -7.24 -4.51 18.72
N HIS A 178 -7.67 -3.62 17.84
CA HIS A 178 -6.86 -3.03 16.78
C HIS A 178 -6.92 -1.52 16.90
N GLY A 179 -6.06 -0.82 16.19
CA GLY A 179 -6.04 0.64 16.18
C GLY A 179 -6.17 1.20 14.78
N TYR A 180 -6.94 2.26 14.65
CA TYR A 180 -7.09 2.99 13.39
C TYR A 180 -7.15 4.48 13.66
N THR A 181 -6.51 5.27 12.81
CA THR A 181 -6.55 6.72 12.83
C THR A 181 -7.29 7.23 11.61
N ALA A 182 -8.37 7.95 11.82
CA ALA A 182 -9.07 8.70 10.80
C ALA A 182 -8.68 10.18 10.86
N ALA A 183 -8.53 10.81 9.71
CA ALA A 183 -8.19 12.22 9.57
C ALA A 183 -9.23 12.94 8.70
N TRP A 184 -9.76 14.00 9.22
CA TRP A 184 -10.60 14.95 8.48
C TRP A 184 -9.73 16.01 7.84
N ILE A 185 -9.70 16.05 6.51
CA ILE A 185 -9.01 17.08 5.74
C ILE A 185 -9.84 18.38 5.81
N LEU A 186 -9.27 19.40 6.42
CA LEU A 186 -9.96 20.66 6.66
C LEU A 186 -10.16 21.45 5.37
N PRO A 187 -11.40 21.86 5.04
CA PRO A 187 -11.64 22.89 4.05
C PRO A 187 -10.93 24.21 4.42
N GLU A 188 -10.57 25.02 3.43
CA GLU A 188 -9.84 26.29 3.67
C GLU A 188 -10.58 27.25 4.60
N ASN A 189 -11.92 27.28 4.52
CA ASN A 189 -12.79 28.15 5.27
C ASN A 189 -13.14 27.64 6.67
N ILE A 190 -12.70 26.44 7.07
CA ILE A 190 -12.98 25.87 8.39
C ILE A 190 -11.72 25.87 9.24
N THR A 191 -11.82 26.39 10.45
CA THR A 191 -10.80 26.30 11.48
C THR A 191 -11.51 25.92 12.77
N PRO A 192 -11.55 24.61 13.11
CA PRO A 192 -12.25 24.15 14.30
C PRO A 192 -11.58 24.66 15.57
N ASP A 193 -12.41 25.10 16.54
CA ASP A 193 -11.90 25.59 17.81
C ASP A 193 -11.64 24.43 18.80
N GLY A 194 -10.56 24.53 19.56
CA GLY A 194 -10.20 23.55 20.57
C GLY A 194 -9.68 22.19 20.06
N LEU A 195 -9.46 22.04 18.75
CA LEU A 195 -8.87 20.83 18.16
C LEU A 195 -7.41 21.06 17.74
N GLU A 196 -6.59 20.02 17.82
CA GLU A 196 -5.22 20.04 17.31
C GLU A 196 -5.23 19.95 15.80
N ILE A 197 -4.89 21.06 15.13
CA ILE A 197 -4.74 21.10 13.68
C ILE A 197 -3.33 20.71 13.31
N ARG A 198 -3.20 19.74 12.40
CA ARG A 198 -1.94 19.27 11.82
C ARG A 198 -1.83 19.70 10.37
N GLU A 199 -0.61 19.73 9.87
CA GLU A 199 -0.31 20.11 8.49
C GLU A 199 0.42 18.98 7.78
N GLN A 200 -0.04 18.63 6.59
CA GLN A 200 0.62 17.76 5.65
C GLN A 200 1.28 18.65 4.59
N PRO A 201 2.60 18.59 4.39
CA PRO A 201 3.25 19.30 3.29
C PRO A 201 2.91 18.67 1.94
N SER A 202 3.18 19.38 0.85
CA SER A 202 3.11 18.78 -0.48
C SER A 202 4.05 17.58 -0.59
N GLN A 203 3.54 16.43 -1.01
CA GLN A 203 4.29 15.18 -1.05
C GLN A 203 3.90 14.34 -2.26
N LYS A 204 4.88 13.67 -2.85
CA LYS A 204 4.68 12.68 -3.91
C LYS A 204 4.29 11.34 -3.29
N TYR A 205 3.27 10.72 -3.83
CA TYR A 205 2.78 9.40 -3.43
C TYR A 205 2.73 8.45 -4.63
N ALA A 206 3.00 7.18 -4.38
CA ALA A 206 2.56 6.09 -5.23
C ALA A 206 1.17 5.66 -4.76
N ALA A 207 0.26 5.45 -5.69
CA ALA A 207 -1.14 5.16 -5.37
C ALA A 207 -1.74 4.11 -6.29
N VAL A 208 -2.75 3.40 -5.78
CA VAL A 208 -3.56 2.43 -6.52
C VAL A 208 -5.03 2.62 -6.15
N HIS A 209 -5.91 2.45 -7.14
CA HIS A 209 -7.35 2.46 -6.94
C HIS A 209 -7.91 1.06 -6.77
N ILE A 210 -8.83 0.88 -5.81
CA ILE A 210 -9.57 -0.36 -5.52
C ILE A 210 -11.06 -0.07 -5.66
N GLU A 211 -11.72 -0.70 -6.64
CA GLU A 211 -13.14 -0.47 -6.93
C GLU A 211 -14.06 -1.05 -5.84
N SER A 212 -13.74 -2.24 -5.31
CA SER A 212 -14.58 -2.95 -4.35
C SER A 212 -13.74 -3.46 -3.15
N PRO A 213 -13.20 -2.56 -2.31
CA PRO A 213 -12.28 -2.94 -1.22
C PRO A 213 -12.93 -3.88 -0.20
N PHE A 214 -14.24 -3.76 0.02
CA PHE A 214 -14.96 -4.48 1.08
C PHE A 214 -15.52 -5.85 0.67
N GLU A 215 -15.33 -6.31 -0.58
CA GLU A 215 -15.67 -7.69 -0.96
C GLU A 215 -14.84 -8.72 -0.18
N ASN A 216 -13.55 -8.44 0.05
CA ASN A 216 -12.66 -9.22 0.88
C ASN A 216 -11.56 -8.33 1.46
N PRO A 217 -11.88 -7.44 2.43
CA PRO A 217 -10.98 -6.35 2.86
C PRO A 217 -9.66 -6.86 3.42
N PHE A 218 -9.68 -7.97 4.18
CA PHE A 218 -8.46 -8.56 4.78
C PHE A 218 -7.50 -9.19 3.76
N VAL A 219 -7.89 -9.28 2.50
CA VAL A 219 -7.07 -9.78 1.40
C VAL A 219 -6.78 -8.68 0.40
N ILE A 220 -7.81 -7.96 -0.05
CA ILE A 220 -7.70 -6.95 -1.12
C ILE A 220 -6.85 -5.76 -0.64
N ILE A 221 -7.14 -5.18 0.52
CA ILE A 221 -6.43 -3.99 1.01
C ILE A 221 -4.93 -4.28 1.26
N PRO A 222 -4.53 -5.34 2.02
CA PRO A 222 -3.11 -5.65 2.20
C PRO A 222 -2.36 -5.96 0.89
N ASN A 223 -3.01 -6.59 -0.08
CA ASN A 223 -2.38 -6.83 -1.38
C ASN A 223 -2.27 -5.54 -2.22
N GLY A 224 -3.17 -4.56 -2.05
CA GLY A 224 -3.04 -3.23 -2.64
C GLY A 224 -1.74 -2.53 -2.18
N TYR A 225 -1.44 -2.58 -0.89
CA TYR A 225 -0.17 -2.08 -0.34
C TYR A 225 1.05 -2.80 -0.94
N LYS A 226 0.99 -4.13 -1.08
CA LYS A 226 2.07 -4.91 -1.72
C LYS A 226 2.26 -4.51 -3.19
N THR A 227 1.16 -4.34 -3.92
CA THR A 227 1.20 -3.92 -5.33
C THR A 227 1.89 -2.56 -5.48
N ILE A 228 1.59 -1.59 -4.59
CA ILE A 228 2.27 -0.30 -4.58
C ILE A 228 3.76 -0.47 -4.23
N ASP A 229 4.10 -1.27 -3.23
CA ASP A 229 5.49 -1.51 -2.82
C ASP A 229 6.31 -2.15 -3.96
N GLU A 230 5.75 -3.12 -4.68
CA GLU A 230 6.35 -3.71 -5.88
C GLU A 230 6.53 -2.67 -7.00
N TYR A 231 5.49 -1.88 -7.26
CA TYR A 231 5.57 -0.76 -8.22
C TYR A 231 6.69 0.21 -7.86
N MET A 232 6.80 0.58 -6.59
CA MET A 232 7.85 1.48 -6.10
C MET A 232 9.24 0.87 -6.30
N LYS A 233 9.44 -0.41 -5.94
CA LYS A 233 10.71 -1.13 -6.14
C LYS A 233 11.12 -1.19 -7.60
N ILE A 234 10.21 -1.58 -8.48
CA ILE A 234 10.46 -1.69 -9.92
C ILE A 234 10.81 -0.33 -10.55
N ASN A 235 10.18 0.75 -10.08
CA ASN A 235 10.40 2.09 -10.60
C ASN A 235 11.49 2.90 -9.85
N GLY A 236 12.20 2.28 -8.90
CA GLY A 236 13.29 2.89 -8.16
C GLY A 236 12.85 4.00 -7.20
N LEU A 237 11.58 3.98 -6.78
CA LEU A 237 11.03 4.92 -5.81
C LEU A 237 11.39 4.48 -4.39
N LYS A 238 11.63 5.44 -3.51
CA LYS A 238 11.96 5.18 -2.11
C LYS A 238 10.86 5.69 -1.20
N HIS A 239 10.61 4.97 -0.10
CA HIS A 239 9.66 5.40 0.91
C HIS A 239 10.09 6.67 1.62
N VAL A 240 9.14 7.55 1.91
CA VAL A 240 9.32 8.74 2.76
C VAL A 240 8.55 8.51 4.06
N TRP A 241 9.27 8.58 5.21
CA TRP A 241 8.73 8.22 6.51
C TRP A 241 8.61 9.38 7.49
N GLU A 242 9.36 10.46 7.29
CA GLU A 242 9.46 11.56 8.24
C GLU A 242 8.85 12.85 7.68
N GLY A 243 8.12 13.56 8.53
CA GLY A 243 7.54 14.86 8.19
C GLY A 243 6.28 14.83 7.33
N VAL A 244 5.78 13.63 7.00
CA VAL A 244 4.60 13.42 6.16
C VAL A 244 3.74 12.29 6.72
N ILE A 245 2.50 12.16 6.24
CA ILE A 245 1.70 10.93 6.45
C ILE A 245 2.30 9.86 5.51
N PRO A 246 2.90 8.78 6.05
CA PRO A 246 3.67 7.84 5.22
C PRO A 246 2.80 6.95 4.33
N CYS A 247 1.60 6.63 4.77
CA CYS A 247 0.58 5.94 3.98
C CYS A 247 -0.81 6.30 4.49
N PHE A 248 -1.80 6.25 3.61
CA PHE A 248 -3.19 6.43 3.97
C PHE A 248 -4.13 5.84 2.91
N GLU A 249 -5.37 5.64 3.31
CA GLU A 249 -6.49 5.17 2.52
C GLU A 249 -7.56 6.27 2.45
N THR A 250 -8.27 6.35 1.34
CA THR A 250 -9.45 7.22 1.23
C THR A 250 -10.70 6.50 1.71
N ASP A 251 -11.59 7.22 2.41
CA ASP A 251 -12.90 6.70 2.83
C ASP A 251 -13.90 6.78 1.66
N GLY A 252 -14.65 5.68 1.39
CA GLY A 252 -15.63 5.62 0.32
C GLY A 252 -16.05 4.20 -0.06
N GLU A 253 -16.97 4.08 -1.03
CA GLU A 253 -17.37 2.77 -1.60
C GLU A 253 -16.23 2.14 -2.41
N SER A 254 -15.44 2.96 -3.09
CA SER A 254 -14.14 2.63 -3.66
C SER A 254 -13.05 3.34 -2.86
N MET A 255 -11.83 2.87 -2.97
CA MET A 255 -10.71 3.30 -2.13
C MET A 255 -9.46 3.54 -2.97
N ASP A 256 -8.74 4.60 -2.66
CA ASP A 256 -7.37 4.77 -3.10
C ASP A 256 -6.43 4.54 -1.91
N ILE A 257 -5.38 3.74 -2.13
CA ILE A 257 -4.28 3.57 -1.19
C ILE A 257 -3.10 4.43 -1.65
N TYR A 258 -2.47 5.12 -0.72
CA TYR A 258 -1.33 6.00 -0.95
C TYR A 258 -0.13 5.60 -0.10
N ILE A 259 1.07 5.56 -0.69
CA ILE A 259 2.35 5.39 0.01
C ILE A 259 3.28 6.54 -0.40
N ALA A 260 3.80 7.29 0.59
CA ALA A 260 4.69 8.42 0.36
C ALA A 260 6.02 7.96 -0.25
N CYS A 261 6.47 8.63 -1.33
CA CYS A 261 7.67 8.26 -2.06
C CYS A 261 8.47 9.47 -2.56
N GLU A 262 9.75 9.22 -2.89
CA GLU A 262 10.67 10.14 -3.56
C GLU A 262 11.30 9.51 -4.81
#